data_42ba2ddadb572c3f75615e73a7386193
#
_entry.id   42ba2ddadb572c3f75615e73a7386193
#
_cell.length_a   1.000
_cell.length_b   1.000
_cell.length_c   1.000
_cell.angle_alpha   90.00
_cell.angle_beta   90.00
_cell.angle_gamma   90.00
#
_symmetry.space_group_name_H-M   'P 1'
#
loop_
_entity.id
_entity.type
_entity.pdbx_description
1 polymer ?
#
loop_
_entity_poly.entity_id
_entity_poly.type
_entity_poly.pdbx_seq_one_letter_code
_entity_poly.pdbx_strand_id
1 'polypeptide(L)'
;MNAIVGIQATVDANNHITRLGVTCALCHSTVDNSVMPGIGRRRDGWPNRDLNAGAIIALSPVLSAEKKAVYNSWGPGKYDPRFNLDGKNTPLVIPPAYGLAEIKNETYTAEGPISYWNAYVAVTQMGGQGNFSDPRLGIEIQHSPDMVTPKLAALRAYQHSLPAPPPPASSFDAAAAERGSTLFDQACSTCHVAATGTDNNSGKLHAAADTGVDGAYAARTANKAYRTTPLRALWQHPPYFHDGSAATLADVVAQYNRVRAIGLTAEQQRDLVEYLKSL
;
A
#
# COMPACT_ATOMS: atom_id res chain seq x y z
N MET A 1 -28.07 3.21 1.53
CA MET A 1 -27.33 1.98 1.85
C MET A 1 -26.02 1.99 1.05
N ASN A 2 -24.88 1.89 1.72
CA ASN A 2 -23.59 1.77 1.05
C ASN A 2 -23.34 0.29 0.77
N ALA A 3 -23.84 -0.20 -0.36
CA ALA A 3 -23.78 -1.63 -0.70
C ALA A 3 -22.38 -2.08 -1.15
N ILE A 4 -21.56 -1.15 -1.67
CA ILE A 4 -20.21 -1.43 -2.16
C ILE A 4 -19.22 -0.60 -1.35
N VAL A 5 -18.24 -1.26 -0.73
CA VAL A 5 -17.18 -0.58 0.05
C VAL A 5 -16.43 0.38 -0.85
N GLY A 6 -16.31 1.64 -0.43
CA GLY A 6 -15.58 2.66 -1.16
C GLY A 6 -16.33 3.35 -2.30
N ILE A 7 -17.57 2.97 -2.59
CA ILE A 7 -18.44 3.65 -3.55
C ILE A 7 -19.52 4.44 -2.81
N GLN A 8 -19.73 5.68 -3.26
CA GLN A 8 -20.79 6.54 -2.76
C GLN A 8 -21.67 7.02 -3.92
N ALA A 9 -22.98 6.79 -3.80
CA ALA A 9 -23.95 7.29 -4.74
C ALA A 9 -24.71 8.49 -4.17
N THR A 10 -24.99 9.46 -5.00
CA THR A 10 -26.01 10.49 -4.75
C THR A 10 -27.23 10.13 -5.57
N VAL A 11 -28.39 10.16 -4.95
CA VAL A 11 -29.67 9.85 -5.61
C VAL A 11 -30.59 11.06 -5.61
N ASP A 12 -31.48 11.14 -6.61
CA ASP A 12 -32.57 12.10 -6.66
C ASP A 12 -33.78 11.68 -5.79
N ALA A 13 -34.85 12.47 -5.82
CA ALA A 13 -36.08 12.20 -5.08
C ALA A 13 -36.78 10.89 -5.52
N ASN A 14 -36.47 10.37 -6.70
CA ASN A 14 -37.03 9.13 -7.26
C ASN A 14 -36.10 7.92 -7.06
N ASN A 15 -35.04 8.05 -6.25
CA ASN A 15 -33.96 7.06 -6.05
C ASN A 15 -33.14 6.73 -7.30
N HIS A 16 -33.11 7.58 -8.33
CA HIS A 16 -32.18 7.42 -9.45
C HIS A 16 -30.80 7.91 -9.04
N ILE A 17 -29.78 7.16 -9.39
CA ILE A 17 -28.38 7.55 -9.14
C ILE A 17 -28.03 8.71 -10.08
N THR A 18 -27.73 9.88 -9.50
CA THR A 18 -27.32 11.08 -10.23
C THR A 18 -25.81 11.28 -10.27
N ARG A 19 -25.09 10.74 -9.28
CA ARG A 19 -23.63 10.78 -9.19
C ARG A 19 -23.10 9.53 -8.53
N LEU A 20 -21.95 9.07 -8.99
CA LEU A 20 -21.12 8.07 -8.32
C LEU A 20 -19.78 8.70 -7.97
N GLY A 21 -19.33 8.48 -6.76
CA GLY A 21 -18.02 8.87 -6.27
C GLY A 21 -17.28 7.69 -5.66
N VAL A 22 -15.96 7.78 -5.67
CA VAL A 22 -15.09 6.85 -4.97
C VAL A 22 -14.56 7.49 -3.69
N THR A 23 -14.26 6.67 -2.68
CA THR A 23 -13.64 7.11 -1.44
C THR A 23 -12.34 6.34 -1.21
N CYS A 24 -11.51 6.78 -0.26
CA CYS A 24 -10.26 6.09 0.10
C CYS A 24 -10.47 4.61 0.44
N ALA A 25 -11.67 4.26 0.93
CA ALA A 25 -12.05 2.89 1.25
C ALA A 25 -12.12 1.96 0.03
N LEU A 26 -12.22 2.47 -1.20
CA LEU A 26 -12.20 1.62 -2.39
C LEU A 26 -10.87 0.85 -2.51
N CYS A 27 -9.75 1.52 -2.22
CA CYS A 27 -8.42 0.93 -2.28
C CYS A 27 -7.96 0.37 -0.92
N HIS A 28 -8.39 1.00 0.19
CA HIS A 28 -7.87 0.73 1.52
C HIS A 28 -8.94 0.20 2.50
N SER A 29 -9.91 -0.52 1.99
CA SER A 29 -10.85 -1.33 2.78
C SER A 29 -11.30 -2.52 1.96
N THR A 30 -11.57 -3.62 2.63
CA THR A 30 -12.15 -4.82 2.03
C THR A 30 -13.16 -5.44 3.00
N VAL A 31 -13.58 -6.67 2.75
CA VAL A 31 -14.41 -7.48 3.66
C VAL A 31 -13.68 -8.75 4.04
N ASP A 32 -14.00 -9.30 5.19
CA ASP A 32 -13.32 -10.49 5.73
C ASP A 32 -13.88 -11.83 5.21
N ASN A 33 -14.76 -11.79 4.23
CA ASN A 33 -15.43 -12.95 3.66
C ASN A 33 -16.15 -13.84 4.69
N SER A 34 -16.51 -13.28 5.85
CA SER A 34 -17.12 -14.06 6.95
C SER A 34 -18.52 -14.59 6.65
N VAL A 35 -19.14 -14.13 5.58
CA VAL A 35 -20.45 -14.63 5.10
C VAL A 35 -20.30 -15.48 3.86
N MET A 36 -19.62 -14.93 2.83
CA MET A 36 -19.26 -15.61 1.59
C MET A 36 -18.18 -14.80 0.85
N PRO A 37 -17.54 -15.33 -0.20
CA PRO A 37 -16.57 -14.56 -0.99
C PRO A 37 -17.12 -13.19 -1.41
N GLY A 38 -16.39 -12.11 -1.06
CA GLY A 38 -16.78 -10.73 -1.32
C GLY A 38 -17.84 -10.14 -0.37
N ILE A 39 -18.35 -10.92 0.59
CA ILE A 39 -19.35 -10.47 1.57
C ILE A 39 -18.92 -10.82 2.98
N GLY A 40 -18.87 -9.82 3.85
CA GLY A 40 -18.47 -10.00 5.24
C GLY A 40 -18.40 -8.67 5.98
N ARG A 41 -17.70 -8.66 7.10
CA ARG A 41 -17.48 -7.45 7.90
C ARG A 41 -16.44 -6.60 7.20
N ARG A 42 -16.71 -5.31 7.08
CA ARG A 42 -15.77 -4.35 6.55
C ARG A 42 -14.51 -4.27 7.42
N ARG A 43 -13.36 -4.25 6.75
CA ARG A 43 -12.03 -4.13 7.33
C ARG A 43 -11.34 -2.89 6.78
N ASP A 44 -11.35 -1.82 7.55
CA ASP A 44 -10.67 -0.58 7.16
C ASP A 44 -9.16 -0.70 7.33
N GLY A 45 -8.43 -0.06 6.44
CA GLY A 45 -6.98 -0.14 6.37
C GLY A 45 -6.45 -1.38 5.61
N TRP A 46 -7.29 -2.37 5.34
CA TRP A 46 -6.88 -3.55 4.57
C TRP A 46 -6.78 -3.21 3.08
N PRO A 47 -5.66 -3.50 2.42
CA PRO A 47 -5.51 -3.23 1.00
C PRO A 47 -6.48 -4.09 0.18
N ASN A 48 -7.22 -3.45 -0.73
CA ASN A 48 -8.12 -4.16 -1.63
C ASN A 48 -7.34 -4.75 -2.80
N ARG A 49 -6.92 -6.00 -2.64
CA ARG A 49 -6.12 -6.73 -3.65
C ARG A 49 -6.93 -7.20 -4.86
N ASP A 50 -8.25 -7.25 -4.73
CA ASP A 50 -9.16 -7.65 -5.83
C ASP A 50 -9.53 -6.47 -6.73
N LEU A 51 -9.30 -5.24 -6.27
CA LEU A 51 -9.61 -4.03 -7.02
C LEU A 51 -8.71 -3.90 -8.25
N ASN A 52 -9.28 -3.93 -9.44
CA ASN A 52 -8.59 -3.58 -10.68
C ASN A 52 -8.87 -2.12 -11.03
N ALA A 53 -8.18 -1.19 -10.36
CA ALA A 53 -8.35 0.25 -10.56
C ALA A 53 -8.02 0.67 -11.99
N GLY A 54 -7.01 0.07 -12.60
CA GLY A 54 -6.63 0.34 -13.98
C GLY A 54 -7.74 -0.01 -14.97
N ALA A 55 -8.35 -1.19 -14.84
CA ALA A 55 -9.45 -1.58 -15.70
C ALA A 55 -10.68 -0.65 -15.55
N ILE A 56 -10.97 -0.19 -14.33
CA ILE A 56 -12.06 0.79 -14.09
C ILE A 56 -11.75 2.11 -14.79
N ILE A 57 -10.53 2.63 -14.67
CA ILE A 57 -10.11 3.87 -15.34
C ILE A 57 -10.16 3.71 -16.87
N ALA A 58 -9.76 2.54 -17.39
CA ALA A 58 -9.77 2.25 -18.83
C ALA A 58 -11.18 2.24 -19.46
N LEU A 59 -12.26 2.17 -18.67
CA LEU A 59 -13.64 2.34 -19.16
C LEU A 59 -13.93 3.76 -19.66
N SER A 60 -13.13 4.74 -19.25
CA SER A 60 -13.35 6.14 -19.64
C SER A 60 -13.30 6.32 -21.15
N PRO A 61 -14.35 6.92 -21.78
CA PRO A 61 -14.40 7.13 -23.22
C PRO A 61 -13.40 8.18 -23.73
N VAL A 62 -12.86 9.03 -22.82
CA VAL A 62 -11.95 10.11 -23.21
C VAL A 62 -10.48 9.68 -23.27
N LEU A 63 -10.17 8.46 -22.87
CA LEU A 63 -8.80 7.93 -22.94
C LEU A 63 -8.50 7.37 -24.32
N SER A 64 -7.26 7.62 -24.80
CA SER A 64 -6.74 6.97 -26.02
C SER A 64 -6.56 5.46 -25.81
N ALA A 65 -6.49 4.72 -26.91
CA ALA A 65 -6.26 3.26 -26.88
C ALA A 65 -4.96 2.89 -26.16
N GLU A 66 -3.89 3.66 -26.38
CA GLU A 66 -2.58 3.46 -25.75
C GLU A 66 -2.67 3.64 -24.23
N LYS A 67 -3.34 4.70 -23.75
CA LYS A 67 -3.54 4.91 -22.31
C LYS A 67 -4.38 3.80 -21.69
N LYS A 68 -5.45 3.38 -22.37
CA LYS A 68 -6.28 2.24 -21.91
C LYS A 68 -5.47 0.96 -21.80
N ALA A 69 -4.57 0.69 -22.76
CA ALA A 69 -3.69 -0.48 -22.70
C ALA A 69 -2.77 -0.44 -21.48
N VAL A 70 -2.19 0.73 -21.14
CA VAL A 70 -1.36 0.88 -19.95
C VAL A 70 -2.19 0.65 -18.68
N TYR A 71 -3.33 1.31 -18.53
CA TYR A 71 -4.19 1.11 -17.36
C TYR A 71 -4.61 -0.36 -17.18
N ASN A 72 -4.96 -1.05 -18.25
CA ASN A 72 -5.32 -2.46 -18.22
C ASN A 72 -4.14 -3.38 -17.86
N SER A 73 -2.90 -2.95 -18.07
CA SER A 73 -1.70 -3.75 -17.74
C SER A 73 -1.39 -3.81 -16.24
N TRP A 74 -2.01 -2.95 -15.41
CA TRP A 74 -1.71 -2.91 -13.98
C TRP A 74 -2.19 -4.17 -13.25
N GLY A 75 -3.37 -4.66 -13.61
CA GLY A 75 -4.01 -5.80 -12.95
C GLY A 75 -4.60 -5.46 -11.57
N PRO A 76 -5.17 -6.48 -10.89
CA PRO A 76 -5.77 -6.29 -9.58
C PRO A 76 -4.74 -5.95 -8.50
N GLY A 77 -5.18 -5.17 -7.51
CA GLY A 77 -4.40 -4.80 -6.34
C GLY A 77 -3.27 -3.81 -6.59
N LYS A 78 -3.18 -3.23 -7.78
CA LYS A 78 -2.11 -2.29 -8.17
C LYS A 78 -2.65 -0.96 -8.65
N TYR A 79 -1.85 0.08 -8.41
CA TYR A 79 -2.14 1.45 -8.83
C TYR A 79 -0.84 2.24 -9.03
N ASP A 80 -0.75 3.02 -10.11
CA ASP A 80 0.32 4.00 -10.28
C ASP A 80 -0.23 5.42 -10.04
N PRO A 81 0.07 6.02 -8.89
CA PRO A 81 -0.48 7.34 -8.54
C PRO A 81 0.10 8.50 -9.37
N ARG A 82 1.14 8.26 -10.16
CA ARG A 82 1.83 9.30 -10.94
C ARG A 82 1.71 9.15 -12.45
N PHE A 83 1.19 8.04 -12.93
CA PHE A 83 1.10 7.77 -14.37
C PHE A 83 0.35 8.88 -15.15
N ASN A 84 -0.71 9.44 -14.58
CA ASN A 84 -1.46 10.52 -15.21
C ASN A 84 -0.69 11.85 -15.29
N LEU A 85 0.40 11.99 -14.56
CA LEU A 85 1.24 13.20 -14.53
C LEU A 85 2.47 13.08 -15.44
N ASP A 86 3.22 11.99 -15.32
CA ASP A 86 4.51 11.83 -15.98
C ASP A 86 4.53 10.78 -17.11
N GLY A 87 3.44 10.03 -17.28
CA GLY A 87 3.29 9.01 -18.32
C GLY A 87 4.17 7.76 -18.12
N LYS A 88 4.85 7.63 -16.99
CA LYS A 88 5.70 6.45 -16.70
C LYS A 88 4.88 5.36 -16.02
N ASN A 89 4.96 4.14 -16.54
CA ASN A 89 4.20 3.01 -16.06
C ASN A 89 5.02 2.17 -15.05
N THR A 90 4.82 2.42 -13.76
CA THR A 90 5.45 1.67 -12.66
C THR A 90 4.45 1.46 -11.53
N PRO A 91 3.40 0.64 -11.73
CA PRO A 91 2.34 0.47 -10.75
C PRO A 91 2.86 -0.16 -9.47
N LEU A 92 2.35 0.32 -8.36
CA LEU A 92 2.64 -0.17 -7.02
C LEU A 92 1.51 -1.05 -6.53
N VAL A 93 1.84 -2.01 -5.70
CA VAL A 93 0.85 -2.75 -4.91
C VAL A 93 0.19 -1.77 -3.95
N ILE A 94 -1.15 -1.78 -3.87
CA ILE A 94 -1.90 -0.95 -2.91
C ILE A 94 -1.43 -1.32 -1.49
N PRO A 95 -0.82 -0.39 -0.73
CA PRO A 95 -0.29 -0.72 0.59
C PRO A 95 -1.40 -0.83 1.64
N PRO A 96 -1.16 -1.57 2.73
CA PRO A 96 -2.02 -1.50 3.90
C PRO A 96 -2.00 -0.09 4.50
N ALA A 97 -3.14 0.36 5.03
CA ALA A 97 -3.30 1.61 5.75
C ALA A 97 -3.68 1.37 7.23
N TYR A 98 -3.20 0.27 7.81
CA TYR A 98 -3.27 -0.07 9.23
C TYR A 98 -1.87 -0.19 9.83
N GLY A 99 -1.78 -0.20 11.15
CA GLY A 99 -0.50 -0.35 11.86
C GLY A 99 0.45 0.82 11.61
N LEU A 100 -0.08 2.02 11.34
CA LEU A 100 0.72 3.21 11.00
C LEU A 100 1.12 4.02 12.23
N ALA A 101 0.63 3.68 13.41
CA ALA A 101 1.03 4.34 14.64
C ALA A 101 2.56 4.36 14.76
N GLU A 102 3.11 5.51 15.16
CA GLU A 102 4.54 5.75 15.35
C GLU A 102 5.41 5.71 14.07
N ILE A 103 4.82 5.50 12.90
CA ILE A 103 5.54 5.57 11.63
C ILE A 103 5.53 7.02 11.11
N LYS A 104 6.72 7.56 10.82
CA LYS A 104 6.87 8.96 10.38
C LYS A 104 6.56 9.17 8.91
N ASN A 105 7.03 8.25 8.06
CA ASN A 105 6.83 8.29 6.61
C ASN A 105 6.20 6.99 6.17
N GLU A 106 4.91 7.04 5.87
CA GLU A 106 4.08 5.84 5.73
C GLU A 106 4.07 5.24 4.32
N THR A 107 4.76 5.87 3.35
CA THR A 107 4.79 5.41 1.96
C THR A 107 6.09 4.75 1.57
N TYR A 108 6.11 3.97 0.48
CA TYR A 108 7.27 3.17 0.05
C TYR A 108 8.56 3.97 -0.12
N THR A 109 8.48 5.21 -0.61
CA THR A 109 9.64 6.06 -0.90
C THR A 109 9.87 7.15 0.14
N ALA A 110 9.12 7.12 1.25
CA ALA A 110 9.22 8.10 2.33
C ALA A 110 9.08 9.57 1.89
N GLU A 111 8.38 9.85 0.80
CA GLU A 111 8.13 11.21 0.32
C GLU A 111 6.95 11.86 1.07
N GLY A 112 7.22 12.32 2.25
CA GLY A 112 6.23 13.00 3.10
C GLY A 112 5.33 12.05 3.88
N PRO A 113 4.52 12.62 4.80
CA PRO A 113 3.59 11.88 5.62
C PRO A 113 2.37 11.42 4.79
N ILE A 114 1.60 10.48 5.33
CA ILE A 114 0.38 9.98 4.68
C ILE A 114 -0.62 11.11 4.34
N SER A 115 -0.64 12.20 5.12
CA SER A 115 -1.50 13.35 4.83
C SER A 115 -1.17 14.03 3.50
N TYR A 116 0.11 14.09 3.11
CA TYR A 116 0.52 14.59 1.80
C TYR A 116 -0.10 13.72 0.69
N TRP A 117 0.01 12.40 0.82
CA TRP A 117 -0.54 11.47 -0.17
C TRP A 117 -2.06 11.43 -0.16
N ASN A 118 -2.71 11.60 1.01
CA ASN A 118 -4.16 11.75 1.10
C ASN A 118 -4.64 12.99 0.34
N ALA A 119 -3.96 14.13 0.49
CA ALA A 119 -4.27 15.35 -0.25
C ALA A 119 -4.01 15.16 -1.76
N TYR A 120 -2.84 14.63 -2.10
CA TYR A 120 -2.46 14.35 -3.49
C TYR A 120 -3.52 13.51 -4.20
N VAL A 121 -3.86 12.34 -3.65
CA VAL A 121 -4.83 11.43 -4.28
C VAL A 121 -6.23 12.06 -4.31
N ALA A 122 -6.67 12.68 -3.20
CA ALA A 122 -7.99 13.30 -3.15
C ALA A 122 -8.18 14.37 -4.23
N VAL A 123 -7.18 15.24 -4.42
CA VAL A 123 -7.28 16.39 -5.34
C VAL A 123 -6.94 15.99 -6.78
N THR A 124 -5.83 15.27 -6.99
CA THR A 124 -5.31 15.03 -8.34
C THR A 124 -5.85 13.76 -9.01
N GLN A 125 -6.38 12.80 -8.22
CA GLN A 125 -6.84 11.52 -8.74
C GLN A 125 -8.35 11.32 -8.60
N MET A 126 -8.94 11.82 -7.51
CA MET A 126 -10.35 11.58 -7.20
C MET A 126 -11.24 12.79 -7.49
N GLY A 127 -10.68 13.90 -8.02
CA GLY A 127 -11.43 15.10 -8.35
C GLY A 127 -11.98 15.84 -7.14
N GLY A 128 -11.35 15.71 -5.98
CA GLY A 128 -11.75 16.40 -4.76
C GLY A 128 -11.55 17.90 -4.88
N GLN A 129 -12.53 18.67 -4.39
CA GLN A 129 -12.47 20.12 -4.32
C GLN A 129 -11.57 20.54 -3.15
N GLY A 130 -10.25 20.54 -3.37
CA GLY A 130 -9.24 20.84 -2.36
C GLY A 130 -8.02 21.51 -2.95
N ASN A 131 -7.15 21.99 -2.08
CA ASN A 131 -5.87 22.60 -2.44
C ASN A 131 -4.78 21.54 -2.42
N PHE A 132 -3.93 21.54 -3.45
CA PHE A 132 -2.72 20.74 -3.48
C PHE A 132 -1.65 21.44 -4.33
N SER A 133 -0.46 21.60 -3.77
CA SER A 133 0.68 22.18 -4.44
C SER A 133 1.92 21.33 -4.20
N ASP A 134 2.62 21.00 -5.27
CA ASP A 134 3.96 20.40 -5.21
C ASP A 134 4.80 20.93 -6.39
N PRO A 135 5.72 21.87 -6.15
CA PRO A 135 6.58 22.41 -7.19
C PRO A 135 7.45 21.37 -7.90
N ARG A 136 7.81 20.27 -7.22
CA ARG A 136 8.59 19.18 -7.80
C ARG A 136 7.83 18.45 -8.91
N LEU A 137 6.50 18.46 -8.83
CA LEU A 137 5.58 17.84 -9.79
C LEU A 137 4.97 18.86 -10.74
N GLY A 138 5.26 20.15 -10.57
CA GLY A 138 4.64 21.21 -11.33
C GLY A 138 3.14 21.36 -11.07
N ILE A 139 2.67 21.00 -9.88
CA ILE A 139 1.25 21.02 -9.53
C ILE A 139 0.97 22.23 -8.64
N GLU A 140 -0.04 23.02 -9.04
CA GLU A 140 -0.62 24.11 -8.26
C GLU A 140 -2.12 24.09 -8.49
N ILE A 141 -2.88 23.51 -7.54
CA ILE A 141 -4.34 23.40 -7.60
C ILE A 141 -4.93 24.12 -6.39
N GLN A 142 -5.83 25.08 -6.66
CA GLN A 142 -6.49 25.89 -5.67
C GLN A 142 -8.00 25.86 -5.88
N HIS A 143 -8.76 25.57 -4.82
CA HIS A 143 -10.21 25.63 -4.81
C HIS A 143 -10.72 26.49 -3.65
N SER A 144 -11.81 27.19 -3.86
CA SER A 144 -12.50 27.94 -2.81
C SER A 144 -13.98 27.54 -2.80
N PRO A 145 -14.50 26.98 -1.69
CA PRO A 145 -13.78 26.60 -0.48
C PRO A 145 -12.90 25.35 -0.68
N ASP A 146 -11.84 25.24 0.13
CA ASP A 146 -11.05 24.00 0.24
C ASP A 146 -11.81 22.97 1.09
N MET A 147 -12.24 21.89 0.49
CA MET A 147 -13.02 20.83 1.12
C MET A 147 -12.17 19.62 1.52
N VAL A 148 -10.87 19.61 1.25
CA VAL A 148 -9.95 18.49 1.51
C VAL A 148 -9.04 18.76 2.69
N THR A 149 -8.25 19.84 2.65
CA THR A 149 -7.23 20.16 3.68
C THR A 149 -7.77 20.14 5.11
N PRO A 150 -8.96 20.70 5.42
CA PRO A 150 -9.49 20.68 6.80
C PRO A 150 -9.77 19.28 7.35
N LYS A 151 -9.85 18.25 6.49
CA LYS A 151 -10.15 16.86 6.88
C LYS A 151 -8.90 16.01 7.08
N LEU A 152 -7.74 16.47 6.61
CA LEU A 152 -6.52 15.64 6.57
C LEU A 152 -6.03 15.22 7.95
N ALA A 153 -6.10 16.11 8.94
CA ALA A 153 -5.67 15.80 10.30
C ALA A 153 -6.54 14.71 10.94
N ALA A 154 -7.86 14.79 10.79
CA ALA A 154 -8.78 13.77 11.28
C ALA A 154 -8.61 12.44 10.54
N LEU A 155 -8.42 12.49 9.21
CA LEU A 155 -8.16 11.28 8.42
C LEU A 155 -6.86 10.59 8.84
N ARG A 156 -5.78 11.35 9.05
CA ARG A 156 -4.52 10.80 9.56
C ARG A 156 -4.69 10.17 10.94
N ALA A 157 -5.37 10.85 11.86
CA ALA A 157 -5.64 10.31 13.20
C ALA A 157 -6.42 8.99 13.11
N TYR A 158 -7.42 8.91 12.24
CA TYR A 158 -8.17 7.69 11.98
C TYR A 158 -7.27 6.57 11.43
N GLN A 159 -6.46 6.83 10.38
CA GLN A 159 -5.55 5.84 9.81
C GLN A 159 -4.54 5.33 10.84
N HIS A 160 -4.01 6.21 11.70
CA HIS A 160 -3.10 5.83 12.77
C HIS A 160 -3.77 5.06 13.93
N SER A 161 -5.09 5.15 14.07
CA SER A 161 -5.85 4.37 15.07
C SER A 161 -6.16 2.94 14.64
N LEU A 162 -5.96 2.59 13.35
CA LEU A 162 -6.25 1.26 12.84
C LEU A 162 -5.12 0.29 13.23
N PRO A 163 -5.39 -0.73 14.08
CA PRO A 163 -4.37 -1.70 14.43
C PRO A 163 -4.08 -2.66 13.29
N ALA A 164 -2.85 -3.15 13.20
CA ALA A 164 -2.54 -4.28 12.35
C ALA A 164 -3.30 -5.53 12.84
N PRO A 165 -3.97 -6.28 11.96
CA PRO A 165 -4.68 -7.48 12.37
C PRO A 165 -3.68 -8.57 12.82
N PRO A 166 -3.96 -9.27 13.93
CA PRO A 166 -3.13 -10.39 14.34
C PRO A 166 -3.25 -11.54 13.34
N PRO A 167 -2.22 -12.40 13.24
CA PRO A 167 -2.30 -13.58 12.39
C PRO A 167 -3.45 -14.50 12.83
N PRO A 168 -4.12 -15.19 11.89
CA PRO A 168 -5.14 -16.16 12.24
C PRO A 168 -4.59 -17.26 13.14
N ALA A 169 -5.42 -17.79 14.04
CA ALA A 169 -5.04 -18.89 14.90
C ALA A 169 -4.53 -20.08 14.06
N SER A 170 -3.41 -20.68 14.46
CA SER A 170 -2.81 -21.82 13.78
C SER A 170 -2.37 -21.58 12.32
N SER A 171 -2.15 -20.32 11.92
CA SER A 171 -1.69 -19.98 10.58
C SER A 171 -0.17 -20.15 10.36
N PHE A 172 0.59 -20.41 11.44
CA PHE A 172 2.02 -20.62 11.42
C PHE A 172 2.45 -21.65 12.48
N ASP A 173 3.63 -22.26 12.29
CA ASP A 173 4.26 -23.14 13.26
C ASP A 173 5.02 -22.29 14.30
N ALA A 174 4.55 -22.30 15.56
CA ALA A 174 5.11 -21.51 16.64
C ALA A 174 6.57 -21.88 16.98
N ALA A 175 6.91 -23.18 16.92
CA ALA A 175 8.28 -23.62 17.23
C ALA A 175 9.26 -23.23 16.10
N ALA A 176 8.82 -23.32 14.85
CA ALA A 176 9.60 -22.84 13.71
C ALA A 176 9.72 -21.30 13.74
N ALA A 177 8.65 -20.58 14.11
CA ALA A 177 8.67 -19.13 14.23
C ALA A 177 9.65 -18.65 15.31
N GLU A 178 9.76 -19.36 16.45
CA GLU A 178 10.75 -19.05 17.49
C GLU A 178 12.20 -19.20 16.97
N ARG A 179 12.49 -20.27 16.22
CA ARG A 179 13.81 -20.41 15.56
C ARG A 179 14.03 -19.33 14.52
N GLY A 180 12.99 -19.00 13.75
CA GLY A 180 13.00 -17.95 12.73
C GLY A 180 13.25 -16.56 13.31
N SER A 181 12.73 -16.25 14.51
CA SER A 181 12.97 -14.97 15.18
C SER A 181 14.46 -14.74 15.48
N THR A 182 15.17 -15.78 15.90
CA THR A 182 16.62 -15.71 16.11
C THR A 182 17.37 -15.40 14.81
N LEU A 183 16.98 -16.02 13.70
CA LEU A 183 17.57 -15.73 12.38
C LEU A 183 17.26 -14.30 11.92
N PHE A 184 16.04 -13.84 12.18
CA PHE A 184 15.62 -12.48 11.88
C PHE A 184 16.44 -11.44 12.64
N ASP A 185 16.67 -11.65 13.93
CA ASP A 185 17.48 -10.77 14.76
C ASP A 185 18.92 -10.65 14.26
N GLN A 186 19.47 -11.75 13.75
CA GLN A 186 20.84 -11.77 13.21
C GLN A 186 20.98 -11.09 11.85
N ALA A 187 19.99 -11.22 10.98
CA ALA A 187 20.12 -10.84 9.57
C ALA A 187 19.26 -9.65 9.13
N CYS A 188 18.14 -9.35 9.83
CA CYS A 188 17.10 -8.43 9.35
C CYS A 188 16.84 -7.24 10.29
N SER A 189 17.09 -7.39 11.60
CA SER A 189 16.76 -6.40 12.63
C SER A 189 17.51 -5.07 12.51
N THR A 190 18.62 -5.03 11.76
CA THR A 190 19.36 -3.78 11.49
C THR A 190 18.52 -2.75 10.73
N CYS A 191 17.68 -3.22 9.81
CA CYS A 191 16.77 -2.37 9.04
C CYS A 191 15.33 -2.45 9.61
N HIS A 192 14.85 -3.65 9.94
CA HIS A 192 13.54 -3.87 10.54
C HIS A 192 13.65 -3.83 12.08
N VAL A 193 13.90 -2.63 12.63
CA VAL A 193 14.14 -2.46 14.08
C VAL A 193 12.93 -2.86 14.92
N ALA A 194 13.15 -3.54 16.03
CA ALA A 194 12.10 -4.19 16.83
C ALA A 194 10.93 -3.27 17.23
N ALA A 195 11.21 -2.02 17.63
CA ALA A 195 10.18 -1.11 18.13
C ALA A 195 9.14 -0.70 17.08
N THR A 196 9.56 -0.52 15.81
CA THR A 196 8.71 0.06 14.75
C THR A 196 8.65 -0.80 13.49
N GLY A 197 9.50 -1.82 13.38
CA GLY A 197 9.67 -2.61 12.16
C GLY A 197 10.37 -1.86 11.02
N THR A 198 10.90 -0.65 11.29
CA THR A 198 11.56 0.20 10.28
C THR A 198 12.63 1.09 10.89
N ASP A 199 13.72 1.26 10.19
CA ASP A 199 14.78 2.23 10.52
C ASP A 199 14.52 3.61 9.92
N ASN A 200 13.49 3.76 9.09
CA ASN A 200 13.15 5.04 8.44
C ASN A 200 12.69 6.12 9.44
N ASN A 201 12.25 5.76 10.64
CA ASN A 201 11.97 6.74 11.67
C ASN A 201 13.23 7.56 12.07
N SER A 202 14.43 7.03 11.82
CA SER A 202 15.71 7.75 11.90
C SER A 202 16.13 8.44 10.60
N GLY A 203 15.28 8.41 9.56
CA GLY A 203 15.54 9.00 8.25
C GLY A 203 16.31 8.12 7.27
N LYS A 204 16.60 6.85 7.61
CA LYS A 204 17.33 5.95 6.71
C LYS A 204 16.47 5.55 5.51
N LEU A 205 17.13 5.47 4.36
CA LEU A 205 16.60 5.01 3.08
C LEU A 205 17.58 4.02 2.46
N HIS A 206 17.06 3.14 1.62
CA HIS A 206 17.82 2.07 0.99
C HIS A 206 17.68 2.15 -0.54
N ALA A 207 18.79 1.98 -1.24
CA ALA A 207 18.76 1.87 -2.69
C ALA A 207 18.03 0.58 -3.10
N ALA A 208 17.36 0.59 -4.26
CA ALA A 208 16.68 -0.60 -4.76
C ALA A 208 17.63 -1.82 -4.87
N ALA A 209 18.90 -1.59 -5.24
CA ALA A 209 19.93 -2.62 -5.34
C ALA A 209 20.25 -3.31 -4.00
N ASP A 210 20.05 -2.63 -2.85
CA ASP A 210 20.36 -3.20 -1.54
C ASP A 210 19.49 -4.40 -1.20
N THR A 211 18.29 -4.47 -1.81
CA THR A 211 17.32 -5.53 -1.60
C THR A 211 16.94 -6.27 -2.88
N GLY A 212 17.50 -5.83 -4.03
CA GLY A 212 17.26 -6.43 -5.33
C GLY A 212 15.84 -6.21 -5.88
N VAL A 213 15.13 -5.20 -5.36
CA VAL A 213 13.82 -4.81 -5.88
C VAL A 213 13.95 -3.88 -7.09
N ASP A 214 12.87 -3.73 -7.88
CA ASP A 214 12.85 -2.79 -8.99
C ASP A 214 13.02 -1.35 -8.51
N GLY A 215 13.86 -0.59 -9.21
CA GLY A 215 14.16 0.81 -8.87
C GLY A 215 13.38 1.84 -9.67
N ALA A 216 12.57 1.44 -10.65
CA ALA A 216 11.95 2.34 -11.60
C ALA A 216 10.99 3.34 -10.93
N TYR A 217 10.21 2.90 -9.96
CA TYR A 217 9.35 3.83 -9.22
C TYR A 217 10.16 4.79 -8.35
N ALA A 218 11.16 4.30 -7.61
CA ALA A 218 12.00 5.15 -6.78
C ALA A 218 12.73 6.23 -7.61
N ALA A 219 13.18 5.90 -8.81
CA ALA A 219 13.86 6.84 -9.71
C ALA A 219 12.98 8.06 -10.11
N ARG A 220 11.66 7.96 -9.99
CA ARG A 220 10.68 9.04 -10.23
C ARG A 220 10.49 9.96 -9.02
N THR A 221 11.10 9.64 -7.89
CA THR A 221 10.89 10.31 -6.61
C THR A 221 12.08 11.18 -6.23
N ALA A 222 11.86 12.14 -5.33
CA ALA A 222 12.95 13.00 -4.84
C ALA A 222 14.01 12.20 -4.10
N ASN A 223 13.59 11.18 -3.33
CA ASN A 223 14.50 10.36 -2.53
C ASN A 223 15.28 9.32 -3.34
N LYS A 224 14.78 8.93 -4.51
CA LYS A 224 15.37 7.89 -5.39
C LYS A 224 15.70 6.58 -4.66
N ALA A 225 15.02 6.31 -3.58
CA ALA A 225 15.26 5.21 -2.67
C ALA A 225 13.96 4.76 -2.00
N TYR A 226 13.99 3.61 -1.35
CA TYR A 226 12.88 3.05 -0.60
C TYR A 226 13.15 3.12 0.91
N ARG A 227 12.09 3.24 1.70
CA ARG A 227 12.16 3.01 3.13
C ARG A 227 12.09 1.51 3.44
N THR A 228 12.59 1.12 4.59
CA THR A 228 12.27 -0.19 5.17
C THR A 228 10.79 -0.22 5.55
N THR A 229 10.04 -1.16 4.98
CA THR A 229 8.61 -1.33 5.28
C THR A 229 8.42 -1.99 6.64
N PRO A 230 7.58 -1.43 7.55
CA PRO A 230 7.23 -2.09 8.79
C PRO A 230 6.62 -3.47 8.53
N LEU A 231 7.09 -4.48 9.25
CA LEU A 231 6.60 -5.85 9.12
C LEU A 231 5.41 -6.05 10.06
N ARG A 232 4.21 -5.80 9.59
CA ARG A 232 2.97 -5.89 10.37
C ARG A 232 1.88 -6.57 9.56
N ALA A 233 1.29 -7.63 10.11
CA ALA A 233 0.24 -8.42 9.47
C ALA A 233 0.62 -8.90 8.06
N LEU A 234 1.83 -9.42 7.89
CA LEU A 234 2.34 -9.85 6.59
C LEU A 234 1.47 -10.93 5.95
N TRP A 235 0.84 -11.78 6.75
CA TRP A 235 -0.06 -12.84 6.30
C TRP A 235 -1.22 -12.32 5.44
N GLN A 236 -1.62 -11.06 5.65
CA GLN A 236 -2.85 -10.49 5.11
C GLN A 236 -2.67 -9.89 3.70
N HIS A 237 -1.47 -9.46 3.30
CA HIS A 237 -1.31 -8.60 2.13
C HIS A 237 -0.31 -9.05 1.05
N PRO A 238 -0.27 -10.36 0.67
CA PRO A 238 0.44 -10.73 -0.55
C PRO A 238 -0.19 -10.02 -1.78
N PRO A 239 0.54 -9.82 -2.90
CA PRO A 239 1.96 -10.09 -3.07
C PRO A 239 2.83 -9.03 -2.38
N TYR A 240 4.11 -9.35 -2.21
CA TYR A 240 5.09 -8.54 -1.48
C TYR A 240 5.99 -7.73 -2.40
N PHE A 241 6.83 -6.90 -1.77
CA PHE A 241 7.54 -5.78 -2.36
C PHE A 241 6.59 -4.70 -2.90
N HIS A 242 7.15 -3.54 -3.25
CA HIS A 242 6.35 -2.40 -3.70
C HIS A 242 5.63 -2.66 -5.04
N ASP A 243 6.18 -3.52 -5.87
CA ASP A 243 5.68 -3.88 -7.22
C ASP A 243 4.93 -5.22 -7.25
N GLY A 244 4.91 -5.96 -6.12
CA GLY A 244 4.30 -7.29 -6.02
C GLY A 244 5.08 -8.39 -6.72
N SER A 245 6.41 -8.23 -6.89
CA SER A 245 7.27 -9.21 -7.58
C SER A 245 7.49 -10.49 -6.79
N ALA A 246 7.24 -10.51 -5.48
CA ALA A 246 7.25 -11.71 -4.67
C ALA A 246 5.82 -12.17 -4.33
N ALA A 247 5.40 -13.32 -4.82
CA ALA A 247 4.05 -13.84 -4.59
C ALA A 247 3.85 -14.30 -3.15
N THR A 248 4.89 -14.82 -2.51
CA THR A 248 4.87 -15.43 -1.17
C THR A 248 5.97 -14.88 -0.28
N LEU A 249 5.84 -15.09 1.04
CA LEU A 249 6.92 -14.80 2.00
C LEU A 249 8.16 -15.67 1.75
N ALA A 250 7.99 -16.86 1.19
CA ALA A 250 9.13 -17.70 0.80
C ALA A 250 9.94 -17.04 -0.33
N ASP A 251 9.28 -16.42 -1.31
CA ASP A 251 9.96 -15.67 -2.38
C ASP A 251 10.72 -14.48 -1.81
N VAL A 252 10.14 -13.77 -0.84
CA VAL A 252 10.80 -12.65 -0.14
C VAL A 252 12.08 -13.12 0.55
N VAL A 253 11.99 -14.18 1.36
CA VAL A 253 13.14 -14.74 2.08
C VAL A 253 14.22 -15.23 1.12
N ALA A 254 13.83 -15.94 0.06
CA ALA A 254 14.76 -16.42 -0.95
C ALA A 254 15.49 -15.26 -1.67
N GLN A 255 14.78 -14.17 -1.98
CA GLN A 255 15.39 -13.00 -2.60
C GLN A 255 16.40 -12.34 -1.67
N TYR A 256 16.06 -12.09 -0.41
CA TYR A 256 16.99 -11.52 0.57
C TYR A 256 18.18 -12.42 0.82
N ASN A 257 17.97 -13.75 0.95
CA ASN A 257 19.05 -14.71 1.11
C ASN A 257 20.06 -14.66 -0.04
N ARG A 258 19.56 -14.53 -1.27
CA ARG A 258 20.40 -14.40 -2.48
C ARG A 258 21.10 -13.04 -2.57
N VAL A 259 20.35 -11.94 -2.47
CA VAL A 259 20.85 -10.59 -2.74
C VAL A 259 21.80 -10.12 -1.63
N ARG A 260 21.49 -10.43 -0.38
CA ARG A 260 22.31 -10.07 0.77
C ARG A 260 23.35 -11.12 1.14
N ALA A 261 23.41 -12.24 0.39
CA ALA A 261 24.32 -13.37 0.65
C ALA A 261 24.27 -13.84 2.12
N ILE A 262 23.04 -13.97 2.69
CA ILE A 262 22.86 -14.29 4.11
C ILE A 262 23.34 -15.71 4.41
N GLY A 263 23.22 -16.64 3.46
CA GLY A 263 23.69 -18.02 3.59
C GLY A 263 22.74 -18.95 4.36
N LEU A 264 21.43 -18.62 4.43
CA LEU A 264 20.44 -19.48 5.09
C LEU A 264 20.23 -20.77 4.33
N THR A 265 20.21 -21.89 5.06
CA THR A 265 19.79 -23.20 4.54
C THR A 265 18.30 -23.20 4.19
N ALA A 266 17.83 -24.22 3.46
CA ALA A 266 16.40 -24.34 3.14
C ALA A 266 15.50 -24.50 4.39
N GLU A 267 16.01 -25.13 5.46
CA GLU A 267 15.30 -25.24 6.74
C GLU A 267 15.20 -23.88 7.44
N GLN A 268 16.31 -23.17 7.55
CA GLN A 268 16.34 -21.82 8.13
C GLN A 268 15.45 -20.82 7.38
N GLN A 269 15.38 -20.93 6.05
CA GLN A 269 14.45 -20.10 5.27
C GLN A 269 12.99 -20.42 5.62
N ARG A 270 12.62 -21.69 5.80
CA ARG A 270 11.27 -22.09 6.26
C ARG A 270 10.96 -21.55 7.65
N ASP A 271 11.88 -21.68 8.60
CA ASP A 271 11.71 -21.15 9.97
C ASP A 271 11.50 -19.63 9.94
N LEU A 272 12.28 -18.91 9.14
CA LEU A 272 12.13 -17.46 8.97
C LEU A 272 10.77 -17.08 8.35
N VAL A 273 10.27 -17.87 7.40
CA VAL A 273 8.91 -17.67 6.82
C VAL A 273 7.83 -17.83 7.90
N GLU A 274 7.95 -18.83 8.78
CA GLU A 274 6.98 -19.02 9.88
C GLU A 274 7.02 -17.85 10.87
N TYR A 275 8.21 -17.32 11.16
CA TYR A 275 8.33 -16.09 11.96
C TYR A 275 7.65 -14.90 11.29
N LEU A 276 7.89 -14.67 10.00
CA LEU A 276 7.25 -13.57 9.26
C LEU A 276 5.73 -13.70 9.21
N LYS A 277 5.17 -14.91 9.17
CA LYS A 277 3.72 -15.13 9.28
C LYS A 277 3.17 -14.77 10.66
N SER A 278 3.99 -14.82 11.69
CA SER A 278 3.58 -14.49 13.07
C SER A 278 3.52 -12.99 13.34
N LEU A 279 4.09 -12.16 12.45
CA LEU A 279 4.10 -10.70 12.52
C LEU A 279 2.80 -10.15 11.89
#